data_831e3f0b6bbdec5ff231cd54f0a9b0b0
#
_entry.id   831e3f0b6bbdec5ff231cd54f0a9b0b0
#
_cell.length_a   1.000
_cell.length_b   1.000
_cell.length_c   1.000
_cell.angle_alpha   90.00
_cell.angle_beta   90.00
_cell.angle_gamma   90.00
#
_symmetry.space_group_name_H-M   'P 1'
#
loop_
_entity.id
_entity.type
_entity.pdbx_description
1 polymer ?
#
loop_
_entity_poly.entity_id
_entity_poly.type
_entity_poly.pdbx_seq_one_letter_code
_entity_poly.pdbx_strand_id
1 'polypeptide(L)'
;MIQSNLNMEKQDLLICSNLKPNQLPKLLDEALSVAAEGETRDMLLLSLLTNCAYALPAMRMLHGRPHHIYSPELLTMIVAPAASGKGIMNYGRLLLQAIEGNTGKKVYIPANSSASALLKMMDKYDGRGVVFATEMDTLTQTLRAAYGQFGDIVRCIFEHETVSQLRRQNNEFIEIRNPRIAMLLSGTPNQVAPLLRNRENGLMSRFACYVVNSRMEFDDQVWDTATEGDTPYEAVLYDRLASELGDRYLWMEEARHECYFYLSDTQLETIRRMFRSEYDVYSKEFGDLFDASLKRMPVIMKRIGMILAGLRLDMTKPLPERVICSDEDFQTMLLIGHKLLMHAA
;
A
#
# COMPACT_ATOMS: atom_id res chain seq x y z
N MET A 1 -34.15 -4.61 -7.14
CA MET A 1 -32.97 -5.32 -6.58
C MET A 1 -31.77 -4.39 -6.29
N ILE A 2 -31.92 -3.06 -6.38
CA ILE A 2 -30.83 -2.08 -6.22
C ILE A 2 -30.87 -1.40 -4.84
N GLN A 3 -31.95 -1.55 -4.08
CA GLN A 3 -32.08 -0.99 -2.72
C GLN A 3 -31.45 -1.84 -1.61
N SER A 4 -30.85 -3.01 -1.93
CA SER A 4 -30.31 -3.94 -0.93
C SER A 4 -28.81 -3.77 -0.65
N ASN A 5 -28.08 -2.93 -1.41
CA ASN A 5 -26.63 -2.80 -1.24
C ASN A 5 -26.18 -1.72 -0.23
N LEU A 6 -27.10 -0.90 0.27
CA LEU A 6 -26.81 0.10 1.32
C LEU A 6 -26.78 -0.49 2.74
N ASN A 7 -27.15 -1.76 2.91
CA ASN A 7 -27.00 -2.52 4.15
C ASN A 7 -25.97 -3.65 3.97
N MET A 8 -24.78 -3.35 3.44
CA MET A 8 -23.69 -4.31 3.55
C MET A 8 -23.40 -4.51 5.04
N GLU A 9 -23.54 -5.74 5.49
CA GLU A 9 -23.15 -6.08 6.85
C GLU A 9 -21.66 -5.79 7.01
N LYS A 10 -21.24 -5.40 8.21
CA LYS A 10 -19.84 -5.05 8.51
C LYS A 10 -18.86 -6.17 8.08
N GLN A 11 -19.27 -7.43 8.17
CA GLN A 11 -18.49 -8.59 7.71
C GLN A 11 -18.26 -8.60 6.20
N ASP A 12 -19.16 -8.03 5.41
CA ASP A 12 -19.00 -7.95 3.96
C ASP A 12 -17.87 -7.02 3.53
N LEU A 13 -17.46 -6.07 4.39
CA LEU A 13 -16.36 -5.13 4.09
C LEU A 13 -14.98 -5.68 4.46
N LEU A 14 -14.90 -6.72 5.29
CA LEU A 14 -13.63 -7.32 5.68
C LEU A 14 -12.92 -7.96 4.48
N ILE A 15 -11.60 -7.85 4.46
CA ILE A 15 -10.74 -8.42 3.41
C ILE A 15 -10.37 -9.86 3.76
N CYS A 16 -9.64 -10.05 4.86
CA CYS A 16 -9.06 -11.35 5.22
C CYS A 16 -10.10 -12.43 5.45
N SER A 17 -11.24 -12.10 6.06
CA SER A 17 -12.33 -13.05 6.30
C SER A 17 -13.01 -13.56 5.01
N ASN A 18 -12.80 -12.87 3.90
CA ASN A 18 -13.33 -13.26 2.60
C ASN A 18 -12.28 -13.96 1.71
N LEU A 19 -11.03 -14.09 2.17
CA LEU A 19 -9.99 -14.86 1.51
C LEU A 19 -10.13 -16.35 1.83
N LYS A 20 -9.83 -17.19 0.86
CA LYS A 20 -9.75 -18.64 1.08
C LYS A 20 -8.43 -19.00 1.77
N PRO A 21 -8.38 -20.11 2.52
CA PRO A 21 -7.12 -20.59 3.08
C PRO A 21 -6.04 -20.75 2.00
N ASN A 22 -4.82 -20.34 2.31
CA ASN A 22 -3.65 -20.37 1.42
C ASN A 22 -3.76 -19.53 0.14
N GLN A 23 -4.73 -18.62 0.04
CA GLN A 23 -4.89 -17.75 -1.12
C GLN A 23 -3.83 -16.65 -1.19
N LEU A 24 -3.24 -16.27 -0.06
CA LEU A 24 -2.11 -15.34 -0.02
C LEU A 24 -0.77 -16.07 -0.23
N PRO A 25 0.30 -15.35 -0.70
CA PRO A 25 1.66 -15.85 -0.61
C PRO A 25 2.00 -16.26 0.83
N LYS A 26 2.77 -17.35 0.97
CA LYS A 26 3.11 -17.95 2.27
C LYS A 26 3.67 -16.94 3.27
N LEU A 27 4.55 -16.03 2.82
CA LEU A 27 5.10 -14.97 3.66
C LEU A 27 4.00 -14.09 4.29
N LEU A 28 2.99 -13.71 3.51
CA LEU A 28 1.88 -12.89 4.02
C LEU A 28 0.97 -13.68 4.96
N ASP A 29 0.67 -14.93 4.62
CA ASP A 29 -0.16 -15.81 5.46
C ASP A 29 0.48 -16.01 6.84
N GLU A 30 1.79 -16.31 6.88
CA GLU A 30 2.52 -16.49 8.13
C GLU A 30 2.60 -15.16 8.91
N ALA A 31 2.87 -14.04 8.25
CA ALA A 31 2.93 -12.74 8.90
C ALA A 31 1.58 -12.33 9.51
N LEU A 32 0.45 -12.73 8.92
CA LEU A 32 -0.89 -12.43 9.42
C LEU A 32 -1.27 -13.25 10.65
N SER A 33 -0.52 -14.32 11.00
CA SER A 33 -0.86 -15.20 12.13
C SER A 33 -0.85 -14.50 13.49
N VAL A 34 -0.15 -13.37 13.62
CA VAL A 34 -0.06 -12.58 14.85
C VAL A 34 -1.25 -11.64 15.08
N ALA A 35 -2.13 -11.49 14.10
CA ALA A 35 -3.28 -10.61 14.18
C ALA A 35 -4.58 -11.36 14.43
N ALA A 36 -5.38 -10.85 15.34
CA ALA A 36 -6.76 -11.31 15.52
C ALA A 36 -7.57 -11.11 14.23
N GLU A 37 -8.59 -11.95 14.05
CA GLU A 37 -9.51 -11.85 12.92
C GLU A 37 -10.23 -10.49 12.87
N GLY A 38 -10.68 -10.11 11.68
CA GLY A 38 -11.42 -8.88 11.44
C GLY A 38 -10.56 -7.71 10.99
N GLU A 39 -10.95 -6.49 11.36
CA GLU A 39 -10.33 -5.24 10.90
C GLU A 39 -8.84 -5.13 11.27
N THR A 40 -8.43 -5.73 12.40
CA THR A 40 -7.02 -5.75 12.84
C THR A 40 -6.15 -6.51 11.84
N ARG A 41 -6.63 -7.68 11.38
CA ARG A 41 -5.92 -8.50 10.38
C ARG A 41 -5.87 -7.80 9.03
N ASP A 42 -6.93 -7.10 8.64
CA ASP A 42 -6.97 -6.31 7.41
C ASP A 42 -6.00 -5.13 7.45
N MET A 43 -5.91 -4.41 8.57
CA MET A 43 -4.91 -3.35 8.76
C MET A 43 -3.49 -3.90 8.63
N LEU A 44 -3.21 -5.07 9.21
CA LEU A 44 -1.92 -5.71 9.07
C LEU A 44 -1.66 -6.12 7.62
N LEU A 45 -2.61 -6.76 6.92
CA LEU A 45 -2.47 -7.13 5.50
C LEU A 45 -2.09 -5.93 4.64
N LEU A 46 -2.78 -4.81 4.81
CA LEU A 46 -2.51 -3.58 4.04
C LEU A 46 -1.14 -3.00 4.36
N SER A 47 -0.71 -3.09 5.63
CA SER A 47 0.64 -2.71 6.03
C SER A 47 1.69 -3.61 5.39
N LEU A 48 1.50 -4.93 5.43
CA LEU A 48 2.39 -5.90 4.81
C LEU A 48 2.51 -5.66 3.30
N LEU A 49 1.40 -5.53 2.58
CA LEU A 49 1.39 -5.26 1.14
C LEU A 49 2.16 -3.97 0.81
N THR A 50 1.92 -2.89 1.58
CA THR A 50 2.58 -1.61 1.33
C THR A 50 4.09 -1.69 1.56
N ASN A 51 4.53 -2.38 2.61
CA ASN A 51 5.96 -2.53 2.90
C ASN A 51 6.64 -3.53 1.94
N CYS A 52 6.00 -4.67 1.64
CA CYS A 52 6.54 -5.65 0.69
C CYS A 52 6.74 -5.07 -0.71
N ALA A 53 5.97 -4.06 -1.12
CA ALA A 53 6.16 -3.38 -2.40
C ALA A 53 7.59 -2.84 -2.57
N TYR A 54 8.20 -2.28 -1.51
CA TYR A 54 9.59 -1.81 -1.53
C TYR A 54 10.59 -2.95 -1.79
N ALA A 55 10.30 -4.13 -1.27
CA ALA A 55 11.19 -5.29 -1.38
C ALA A 55 11.16 -5.98 -2.77
N LEU A 56 10.41 -5.45 -3.73
CA LEU A 56 10.26 -5.98 -5.07
C LEU A 56 10.83 -5.01 -6.14
N PRO A 57 12.12 -4.67 -6.08
CA PRO A 57 12.70 -3.56 -6.84
C PRO A 57 12.67 -3.76 -8.35
N ALA A 58 12.62 -5.00 -8.84
CA ALA A 58 12.61 -5.31 -10.26
C ALA A 58 11.23 -5.41 -10.89
N MET A 59 10.15 -5.47 -10.08
CA MET A 59 8.78 -5.63 -10.60
C MET A 59 8.29 -4.38 -11.33
N ARG A 60 7.72 -4.58 -12.53
CA ARG A 60 7.15 -3.53 -13.38
C ARG A 60 5.85 -3.99 -14.02
N MET A 61 5.01 -3.03 -14.42
CA MET A 61 3.90 -3.28 -15.35
C MET A 61 3.73 -2.14 -16.34
N LEU A 62 3.29 -2.48 -17.54
CA LEU A 62 2.85 -1.51 -18.54
C LEU A 62 1.37 -1.17 -18.31
N HIS A 63 1.01 0.11 -18.37
CA HIS A 63 -0.37 0.52 -18.21
C HIS A 63 -0.81 1.51 -19.29
N GLY A 64 -1.65 1.04 -20.19
CA GLY A 64 -2.44 1.81 -21.15
C GLY A 64 -1.66 2.56 -22.22
N ARG A 65 -0.54 3.20 -21.92
CA ARG A 65 0.31 3.94 -22.87
C ARG A 65 1.70 3.30 -22.95
N PRO A 66 2.31 3.23 -24.13
CA PRO A 66 3.57 2.50 -24.35
C PRO A 66 4.76 2.89 -23.45
N HIS A 67 4.71 4.08 -22.85
CA HIS A 67 5.81 4.59 -22.01
C HIS A 67 5.42 4.78 -20.55
N HIS A 68 4.23 4.34 -20.14
CA HIS A 68 3.80 4.44 -18.75
C HIS A 68 4.10 3.12 -18.02
N ILE A 69 5.19 3.12 -17.27
CA ILE A 69 5.66 1.95 -16.51
C ILE A 69 5.36 2.23 -15.04
N TYR A 70 4.60 1.34 -14.42
CA TYR A 70 4.34 1.36 -12.99
C TYR A 70 5.18 0.32 -12.26
N SER A 71 5.44 0.59 -11.01
CA SER A 71 6.05 -0.33 -10.05
C SER A 71 5.08 -0.60 -8.88
N PRO A 72 5.36 -1.59 -8.00
CA PRO A 72 4.37 -2.10 -7.05
C PRO A 72 4.02 -1.15 -5.89
N GLU A 73 4.69 -0.03 -5.73
CA GLU A 73 4.52 0.85 -4.58
C GLU A 73 3.07 1.32 -4.41
N LEU A 74 2.47 0.96 -3.26
CA LEU A 74 1.12 1.34 -2.87
C LEU A 74 1.12 2.63 -2.07
N LEU A 75 0.09 3.43 -2.26
CA LEU A 75 -0.31 4.49 -1.34
C LEU A 75 -1.53 3.97 -0.56
N THR A 76 -1.36 3.74 0.72
CA THR A 76 -2.40 3.16 1.59
C THR A 76 -2.79 4.15 2.68
N MET A 77 -4.06 4.32 2.91
CA MET A 77 -4.61 5.16 3.97
C MET A 77 -5.59 4.38 4.82
N ILE A 78 -5.33 4.30 6.12
CA ILE A 78 -6.18 3.64 7.09
C ILE A 78 -6.82 4.70 7.99
N VAL A 79 -8.15 4.80 7.93
CA VAL A 79 -8.93 5.71 8.75
C VAL A 79 -9.52 4.91 9.90
N ALA A 80 -9.08 5.18 11.12
CA ALA A 80 -9.48 4.38 12.27
C ALA A 80 -9.63 5.23 13.53
N PRO A 81 -10.62 4.96 14.39
CA PRO A 81 -10.78 5.66 15.66
C PRO A 81 -9.53 5.57 16.55
N ALA A 82 -9.48 6.39 17.59
CA ALA A 82 -8.53 6.19 18.67
C ALA A 82 -8.76 4.82 19.33
N ALA A 83 -7.69 4.18 19.81
CA ALA A 83 -7.74 2.85 20.43
C ALA A 83 -8.39 1.76 19.55
N SER A 84 -8.13 1.77 18.24
CA SER A 84 -8.61 0.79 17.27
C SER A 84 -7.56 -0.28 16.89
N GLY A 85 -6.49 -0.42 17.64
CA GLY A 85 -5.45 -1.43 17.34
C GLY A 85 -4.51 -1.06 16.19
N LYS A 86 -4.46 0.20 15.76
CA LYS A 86 -3.58 0.67 14.66
C LYS A 86 -2.11 0.29 14.86
N GLY A 87 -1.65 0.06 16.10
CA GLY A 87 -0.30 -0.37 16.40
C GLY A 87 0.13 -1.64 15.68
N ILE A 88 -0.80 -2.51 15.31
CA ILE A 88 -0.55 -3.75 14.54
C ILE A 88 0.18 -3.48 13.22
N MET A 89 -0.01 -2.32 12.61
CA MET A 89 0.66 -1.95 11.37
C MET A 89 2.19 -1.88 11.49
N ASN A 90 2.72 -1.69 12.71
CA ASN A 90 4.17 -1.64 12.94
C ASN A 90 4.86 -2.96 12.60
N TYR A 91 4.16 -4.10 12.67
CA TYR A 91 4.71 -5.38 12.23
C TYR A 91 5.16 -5.36 10.75
N GLY A 92 4.44 -4.62 9.87
CA GLY A 92 4.88 -4.46 8.48
C GLY A 92 6.24 -3.77 8.35
N ARG A 93 6.62 -2.88 9.29
CA ARG A 93 7.94 -2.25 9.30
C ARG A 93 9.07 -3.21 9.61
N LEU A 94 8.80 -4.21 10.46
CA LEU A 94 9.81 -5.19 10.85
C LEU A 94 10.34 -5.96 9.64
N LEU A 95 9.50 -6.21 8.65
CA LEU A 95 9.88 -6.94 7.43
C LEU A 95 11.00 -6.28 6.63
N LEU A 96 11.19 -4.96 6.72
CA LEU A 96 12.21 -4.26 5.94
C LEU A 96 13.52 -4.04 6.70
N GLN A 97 13.61 -4.45 7.96
CA GLN A 97 14.83 -4.28 8.79
C GLN A 97 16.03 -5.03 8.21
N ALA A 98 15.81 -6.23 7.69
CA ALA A 98 16.89 -7.01 7.09
C ALA A 98 17.45 -6.32 5.83
N ILE A 99 16.60 -5.64 5.04
CA ILE A 99 17.05 -4.86 3.87
C ILE A 99 17.94 -3.70 4.33
N GLU A 100 17.54 -2.96 5.36
CA GLU A 100 18.38 -1.89 5.95
C GLU A 100 19.71 -2.44 6.46
N GLY A 101 19.69 -3.57 7.18
CA GLY A 101 20.88 -4.25 7.70
C GLY A 101 21.83 -4.72 6.59
N ASN A 102 21.31 -5.42 5.59
CA ASN A 102 22.09 -6.01 4.52
C ASN A 102 22.67 -4.99 3.53
N THR A 103 21.94 -3.89 3.28
CA THR A 103 22.33 -2.90 2.28
C THR A 103 22.95 -1.63 2.86
N GLY A 104 22.79 -1.38 4.15
CA GLY A 104 23.12 -0.09 4.79
C GLY A 104 22.26 1.09 4.31
N LYS A 105 21.30 0.86 3.41
CA LYS A 105 20.39 1.89 2.89
C LYS A 105 19.25 2.11 3.89
N LYS A 106 18.90 3.36 4.13
CA LYS A 106 17.68 3.68 4.87
C LYS A 106 16.45 3.53 3.97
N VAL A 107 15.43 2.87 4.50
CA VAL A 107 14.18 2.59 3.78
C VAL A 107 13.10 3.60 4.13
N TYR A 108 12.99 3.95 5.41
CA TYR A 108 11.91 4.79 5.90
C TYR A 108 12.18 6.28 5.81
N ILE A 109 11.27 6.99 5.14
CA ILE A 109 11.24 8.45 5.06
C ILE A 109 10.30 8.96 6.17
N PRO A 110 10.76 9.88 7.04
CA PRO A 110 9.91 10.42 8.09
C PRO A 110 8.68 11.13 7.52
N ALA A 111 7.48 10.74 7.96
CA ALA A 111 6.22 11.35 7.54
C ALA A 111 6.06 12.77 8.09
N ASN A 112 6.66 13.05 9.26
CA ASN A 112 6.68 14.39 9.86
C ASN A 112 7.72 15.28 9.17
N SER A 113 7.46 15.62 7.91
CA SER A 113 8.38 16.38 7.06
C SER A 113 7.62 17.44 6.26
N SER A 114 8.23 18.60 6.07
CA SER A 114 7.73 19.56 5.07
C SER A 114 7.87 18.99 3.66
N ALA A 115 7.11 19.49 2.69
CA ALA A 115 7.21 19.07 1.29
C ALA A 115 8.65 19.12 0.76
N SER A 116 9.39 20.15 1.13
CA SER A 116 10.80 20.30 0.76
C SER A 116 11.72 19.30 1.45
N ALA A 117 11.45 18.96 2.71
CA ALA A 117 12.22 17.93 3.43
C ALA A 117 11.95 16.55 2.86
N LEU A 118 10.69 16.26 2.50
CA LEU A 118 10.33 15.03 1.79
C LEU A 118 11.12 14.88 0.49
N LEU A 119 11.16 15.92 -0.35
CA LEU A 119 11.92 15.89 -1.61
C LEU A 119 13.42 15.66 -1.38
N LYS A 120 14.03 16.32 -0.39
CA LYS A 120 15.43 16.07 -0.03
C LYS A 120 15.69 14.64 0.43
N MET A 121 14.76 14.06 1.19
CA MET A 121 14.91 12.67 1.61
C MET A 121 14.71 11.71 0.45
N MET A 122 13.73 11.98 -0.43
CA MET A 122 13.55 11.19 -1.65
C MET A 122 14.80 11.22 -2.54
N ASP A 123 15.39 12.40 -2.76
CA ASP A 123 16.63 12.57 -3.51
C ASP A 123 17.78 11.78 -2.87
N LYS A 124 17.96 11.91 -1.55
CA LYS A 124 18.98 11.16 -0.79
C LYS A 124 18.80 9.64 -0.86
N TYR A 125 17.57 9.15 -1.08
CA TYR A 125 17.24 7.74 -1.16
C TYR A 125 17.04 7.27 -2.62
N ASP A 126 17.62 7.96 -3.59
CA ASP A 126 17.56 7.65 -5.01
C ASP A 126 16.11 7.48 -5.53
N GLY A 127 15.19 8.29 -5.02
CA GLY A 127 13.77 8.26 -5.36
C GLY A 127 13.02 7.02 -4.86
N ARG A 128 13.58 6.23 -3.93
CA ARG A 128 12.95 5.01 -3.38
C ARG A 128 12.79 5.12 -1.87
N GLY A 129 11.67 4.63 -1.34
CA GLY A 129 11.45 4.62 0.10
C GLY A 129 10.03 4.28 0.51
N VAL A 130 9.82 4.24 1.81
CA VAL A 130 8.52 4.04 2.43
C VAL A 130 8.25 5.19 3.39
N VAL A 131 7.15 5.92 3.18
CA VAL A 131 6.63 6.88 4.15
C VAL A 131 5.65 6.14 5.05
N PHE A 132 5.93 6.12 6.34
CA PHE A 132 5.11 5.39 7.31
C PHE A 132 4.68 6.33 8.44
N ALA A 133 3.37 6.46 8.65
CA ALA A 133 2.79 7.24 9.75
C ALA A 133 1.57 6.54 10.34
N THR A 134 1.64 6.21 11.61
CA THR A 134 0.50 5.69 12.38
C THR A 134 -0.45 6.79 12.85
N GLU A 135 0.00 8.05 12.81
CA GLU A 135 -0.80 9.23 13.14
C GLU A 135 -0.50 10.38 12.17
N MET A 136 -1.55 10.97 11.61
CA MET A 136 -1.46 11.95 10.53
C MET A 136 -1.46 13.41 10.98
N ASP A 137 -1.46 13.72 12.26
CA ASP A 137 -1.63 15.11 12.75
C ASP A 137 -0.68 16.10 12.07
N THR A 138 0.62 15.80 12.09
CA THR A 138 1.64 16.68 11.52
C THR A 138 1.57 16.69 9.99
N LEU A 139 1.32 15.54 9.36
CA LEU A 139 1.20 15.43 7.92
C LEU A 139 -0.04 16.20 7.41
N THR A 140 -1.16 16.12 8.11
CA THR A 140 -2.38 16.88 7.78
C THR A 140 -2.14 18.38 7.86
N GLN A 141 -1.38 18.86 8.86
CA GLN A 141 -0.98 20.25 8.95
C GLN A 141 -0.09 20.66 7.77
N THR A 142 0.88 19.82 7.40
CA THR A 142 1.77 20.05 6.24
C THR A 142 1.00 20.04 4.93
N LEU A 143 0.06 19.12 4.75
CA LEU A 143 -0.83 19.07 3.58
C LEU A 143 -1.69 20.33 3.44
N ARG A 144 -2.10 20.93 4.59
CA ARG A 144 -2.87 22.20 4.61
C ARG A 144 -1.99 23.42 4.37
N ALA A 145 -0.83 23.49 5.04
CA ALA A 145 0.03 24.68 5.03
C ALA A 145 0.78 24.86 3.70
N ALA A 146 1.05 23.79 2.97
CA ALA A 146 1.87 23.83 1.77
C ALA A 146 1.11 24.17 0.47
N TYR A 147 -0.09 24.76 0.54
CA TYR A 147 -0.84 25.26 -0.64
C TYR A 147 -0.74 24.32 -1.87
N GLY A 148 -0.99 23.02 -1.67
CA GLY A 148 -1.01 22.04 -2.76
C GLY A 148 0.33 21.38 -3.09
N GLN A 149 1.48 21.90 -2.69
CA GLN A 149 2.79 21.34 -3.07
C GLN A 149 2.99 19.88 -2.64
N PHE A 150 2.57 19.52 -1.43
CA PHE A 150 2.66 18.12 -0.97
C PHE A 150 1.71 17.20 -1.75
N GLY A 151 0.49 17.65 -2.01
CA GLY A 151 -0.48 16.91 -2.82
C GLY A 151 0.01 16.68 -4.25
N ASP A 152 0.70 17.66 -4.85
CA ASP A 152 1.33 17.52 -6.17
C ASP A 152 2.42 16.45 -6.16
N ILE A 153 3.30 16.48 -5.17
CA ILE A 153 4.36 15.48 -5.00
C ILE A 153 3.75 14.06 -4.89
N VAL A 154 2.71 13.87 -4.07
CA VAL A 154 2.04 12.57 -3.92
C VAL A 154 1.39 12.12 -5.22
N ARG A 155 0.81 13.04 -6.00
CA ARG A 155 0.26 12.71 -7.33
C ARG A 155 1.35 12.25 -8.30
N CYS A 156 2.49 12.93 -8.34
CA CYS A 156 3.65 12.53 -9.15
C CYS A 156 4.22 11.18 -8.68
N ILE A 157 4.31 10.94 -7.37
CA ILE A 157 4.74 9.64 -6.81
C ILE A 157 3.81 8.51 -7.31
N PHE A 158 2.50 8.70 -7.27
CA PHE A 158 1.56 7.67 -7.72
C PHE A 158 1.71 7.35 -9.20
N GLU A 159 1.93 8.35 -10.04
CA GLU A 159 2.07 8.18 -11.49
C GLU A 159 3.53 7.90 -11.92
N HIS A 160 4.49 7.88 -10.98
CA HIS A 160 5.94 7.80 -11.23
C HIS A 160 6.46 8.93 -12.14
N GLU A 161 5.79 10.09 -12.10
CA GLU A 161 6.19 11.28 -12.84
C GLU A 161 7.35 11.99 -12.15
N THR A 162 8.19 12.65 -12.95
CA THR A 162 9.32 13.43 -12.44
C THR A 162 8.85 14.53 -11.49
N VAL A 163 9.44 14.58 -10.31
CA VAL A 163 9.25 15.66 -9.34
C VAL A 163 10.49 16.53 -9.33
N SER A 164 10.33 17.85 -9.53
CA SER A 164 11.44 18.78 -9.47
C SER A 164 11.13 20.00 -8.60
N GLN A 165 12.14 20.54 -7.93
CA GLN A 165 12.05 21.75 -7.14
C GLN A 165 13.31 22.59 -7.31
N LEU A 166 13.13 23.88 -7.60
CA LEU A 166 14.19 24.89 -7.58
C LEU A 166 13.98 25.82 -6.38
N ARG A 167 14.98 25.95 -5.52
CA ARG A 167 14.99 26.87 -4.39
C ARG A 167 15.86 28.08 -4.68
N ARG A 168 15.28 29.28 -4.58
CA ARG A 168 16.01 30.56 -4.77
C ARG A 168 17.12 30.75 -3.74
N GLN A 169 16.93 30.32 -2.50
CA GLN A 169 17.78 30.67 -1.36
C GLN A 169 19.20 30.09 -1.44
N ASN A 170 19.38 28.92 -2.09
CA ASN A 170 20.69 28.28 -2.23
C ASN A 170 20.99 27.83 -3.67
N ASN A 171 20.19 28.25 -4.63
CA ASN A 171 20.24 27.75 -6.02
C ASN A 171 20.18 26.20 -6.08
N GLU A 172 19.51 25.59 -5.09
CA GLU A 172 19.41 24.14 -4.93
C GLU A 172 18.34 23.61 -5.91
N PHE A 173 18.75 22.77 -6.85
CA PHE A 173 17.87 22.08 -7.77
C PHE A 173 17.80 20.59 -7.41
N ILE A 174 16.60 20.09 -7.19
CA ILE A 174 16.32 18.68 -6.95
C ILE A 174 15.44 18.19 -8.10
N GLU A 175 15.81 17.09 -8.74
CA GLU A 175 15.01 16.41 -9.75
C GLU A 175 15.03 14.90 -9.47
N ILE A 176 13.86 14.36 -9.18
CA ILE A 176 13.67 12.94 -8.91
C ILE A 176 12.87 12.36 -10.07
N ARG A 177 13.52 11.58 -10.90
CA ARG A 177 12.90 10.89 -12.01
C ARG A 177 12.37 9.54 -11.56
N ASN A 178 11.13 9.23 -11.95
CA ASN A 178 10.50 7.95 -11.66
C ASN A 178 10.51 7.60 -10.15
N PRO A 179 9.94 8.45 -9.27
CA PRO A 179 9.92 8.19 -7.83
C PRO A 179 9.14 6.92 -7.52
N ARG A 180 9.72 6.07 -6.69
CA ARG A 180 9.16 4.78 -6.24
C ARG A 180 9.01 4.81 -4.72
N ILE A 181 7.96 5.47 -4.26
CA ILE A 181 7.68 5.70 -2.84
C ILE A 181 6.36 5.02 -2.48
N ALA A 182 6.42 4.05 -1.59
CA ALA A 182 5.24 3.52 -0.94
C ALA A 182 4.84 4.41 0.24
N MET A 183 3.54 4.51 0.53
CA MET A 183 3.05 5.27 1.67
C MET A 183 2.05 4.45 2.46
N LEU A 184 2.26 4.33 3.76
CA LEU A 184 1.26 3.84 4.70
C LEU A 184 0.96 4.94 5.70
N LEU A 185 -0.22 5.51 5.59
CA LEU A 185 -0.68 6.62 6.43
C LEU A 185 -1.90 6.15 7.22
N SER A 186 -1.95 6.49 8.50
CA SER A 186 -3.11 6.23 9.32
C SER A 186 -3.49 7.45 10.15
N GLY A 187 -4.79 7.65 10.33
CA GLY A 187 -5.31 8.74 11.12
C GLY A 187 -6.74 8.50 11.60
N THR A 188 -7.16 9.31 12.57
CA THR A 188 -8.56 9.34 12.98
C THR A 188 -9.43 10.03 11.90
N PRO A 189 -10.77 9.80 11.89
CA PRO A 189 -11.67 10.49 10.97
C PRO A 189 -11.49 12.01 10.99
N ASN A 190 -11.26 12.60 12.16
CA ASN A 190 -11.05 14.05 12.29
C ASN A 190 -9.72 14.52 11.66
N GLN A 191 -8.68 13.69 11.70
CA GLN A 191 -7.39 13.99 11.06
C GLN A 191 -7.48 13.89 9.54
N VAL A 192 -8.26 12.95 9.01
CA VAL A 192 -8.39 12.70 7.57
C VAL A 192 -9.43 13.62 6.91
N ALA A 193 -10.53 13.97 7.62
CA ALA A 193 -11.61 14.79 7.08
C ALA A 193 -11.17 16.07 6.35
N PRO A 194 -10.13 16.80 6.79
CA PRO A 194 -9.65 17.97 6.06
C PRO A 194 -9.08 17.68 4.68
N LEU A 195 -8.54 16.48 4.47
CA LEU A 195 -8.03 16.05 3.16
C LEU A 195 -9.17 15.74 2.19
N LEU A 196 -10.32 15.33 2.72
CA LEU A 196 -11.53 15.05 1.94
C LEU A 196 -12.27 16.32 1.48
N ARG A 197 -12.05 17.46 2.15
CA ARG A 197 -12.72 18.71 1.78
C ARG A 197 -12.31 19.25 0.41
N ASN A 198 -11.09 18.97 -0.03
CA ASN A 198 -10.63 19.36 -1.35
C ASN A 198 -10.68 18.18 -2.32
N ARG A 199 -11.90 17.70 -2.59
CA ARG A 199 -12.16 16.50 -3.40
C ARG A 199 -11.74 16.65 -4.87
N GLU A 200 -11.70 17.87 -5.40
CA GLU A 200 -11.34 18.14 -6.80
C GLU A 200 -9.85 17.87 -7.11
N ASN A 201 -8.97 17.85 -6.11
CA ASN A 201 -7.54 17.65 -6.35
C ASN A 201 -7.13 16.21 -6.67
N GLY A 202 -8.05 15.24 -6.59
CA GLY A 202 -7.83 13.83 -6.92
C GLY A 202 -6.78 13.12 -6.06
N LEU A 203 -6.39 13.68 -4.89
CA LEU A 203 -5.39 13.09 -4.02
C LEU A 203 -5.86 11.77 -3.43
N MET A 204 -7.06 11.77 -2.83
CA MET A 204 -7.61 10.61 -2.12
C MET A 204 -7.83 9.40 -3.02
N SER A 205 -8.22 9.62 -4.27
CA SER A 205 -8.44 8.55 -5.24
C SER A 205 -7.17 7.75 -5.63
N ARG A 206 -6.00 8.19 -5.18
CA ARG A 206 -4.72 7.49 -5.36
C ARG A 206 -4.35 6.58 -4.19
N PHE A 207 -5.10 6.68 -3.11
CA PHE A 207 -4.90 5.83 -1.94
C PHE A 207 -5.81 4.61 -1.97
N ALA A 208 -5.25 3.47 -1.60
CA ALA A 208 -5.99 2.32 -1.14
C ALA A 208 -6.57 2.66 0.24
N CYS A 209 -7.82 3.12 0.28
CA CYS A 209 -8.45 3.57 1.52
C CYS A 209 -9.12 2.40 2.24
N TYR A 210 -8.91 2.32 3.56
CA TYR A 210 -9.57 1.37 4.45
C TYR A 210 -10.11 2.09 5.67
N VAL A 211 -11.39 1.92 5.97
CA VAL A 211 -12.07 2.57 7.10
C VAL A 211 -12.40 1.53 8.16
N VAL A 212 -11.89 1.73 9.36
CA VAL A 212 -12.17 0.91 10.54
C VAL A 212 -13.34 1.51 11.30
N ASN A 213 -14.37 0.73 11.52
CA ASN A 213 -15.60 1.15 12.17
C ASN A 213 -15.74 0.67 13.61
N SER A 214 -14.92 -0.30 14.04
CA SER A 214 -14.96 -0.83 15.41
C SER A 214 -13.92 -0.17 16.30
N ARG A 215 -14.23 -0.14 17.59
CA ARG A 215 -13.23 0.02 18.64
C ARG A 215 -12.78 -1.36 19.07
N MET A 216 -11.50 -1.50 19.43
CA MET A 216 -11.04 -2.72 20.09
C MET A 216 -11.80 -2.90 21.42
N GLU A 217 -12.16 -4.14 21.73
CA GLU A 217 -12.52 -4.51 23.08
C GLU A 217 -11.33 -4.36 24.00
N PHE A 218 -11.58 -4.17 25.29
CA PHE A 218 -10.52 -4.09 26.28
C PHE A 218 -9.78 -5.44 26.33
N ASP A 219 -8.44 -5.37 26.16
CA ASP A 219 -7.59 -6.55 26.16
C ASP A 219 -6.94 -6.69 27.55
N ASP A 220 -7.34 -7.71 28.29
CA ASP A 220 -6.77 -8.02 29.61
C ASP A 220 -5.29 -8.45 29.53
N GLN A 221 -4.85 -8.93 28.35
CA GLN A 221 -3.45 -9.36 28.14
C GLN A 221 -2.44 -8.20 28.22
N VAL A 222 -2.90 -6.96 28.18
CA VAL A 222 -2.06 -5.77 28.41
C VAL A 222 -1.30 -5.84 29.76
N TRP A 223 -1.83 -6.60 30.73
CA TRP A 223 -1.24 -6.78 32.06
C TRP A 223 -0.31 -7.98 32.14
N ASP A 224 -0.26 -8.82 31.10
CA ASP A 224 0.64 -9.97 31.09
C ASP A 224 2.07 -9.49 30.92
N THR A 225 2.90 -9.75 31.91
CA THR A 225 4.34 -9.49 31.83
C THR A 225 5.02 -10.66 31.13
N ALA A 226 5.76 -10.37 30.05
CA ALA A 226 6.68 -11.37 29.49
C ALA A 226 7.63 -11.87 30.58
N THR A 227 7.83 -13.16 30.69
CA THR A 227 8.81 -13.77 31.59
C THR A 227 10.21 -13.36 31.12
N GLU A 228 11.07 -12.96 32.08
CA GLU A 228 12.46 -12.55 31.79
C GLU A 228 13.19 -13.71 31.07
N GLY A 229 13.61 -13.49 29.84
CA GLY A 229 14.34 -14.46 29.00
C GLY A 229 13.55 -15.13 27.87
N ASP A 230 12.23 -14.99 27.80
CA ASP A 230 11.43 -15.50 26.68
C ASP A 230 11.43 -14.53 25.49
N THR A 231 11.93 -14.99 24.35
CA THR A 231 11.78 -14.23 23.10
C THR A 231 10.35 -14.46 22.59
N PRO A 232 9.53 -13.41 22.42
CA PRO A 232 8.19 -13.56 21.90
C PRO A 232 8.17 -14.27 20.53
N TYR A 233 7.20 -15.16 20.35
CA TYR A 233 7.04 -15.89 19.09
C TYR A 233 6.99 -14.95 17.87
N GLU A 234 6.31 -13.84 18.01
CA GLU A 234 6.17 -12.82 16.95
C GLU A 234 7.52 -12.23 16.55
N ALA A 235 8.43 -12.01 17.49
CA ALA A 235 9.78 -11.48 17.19
C ALA A 235 10.56 -12.49 16.33
N VAL A 236 10.59 -13.76 16.74
CA VAL A 236 11.27 -14.84 16.00
C VAL A 236 10.68 -15.01 14.60
N LEU A 237 9.35 -14.98 14.51
CA LEU A 237 8.64 -15.10 13.24
C LEU A 237 9.03 -13.94 12.30
N TYR A 238 8.93 -12.71 12.77
CA TYR A 238 9.19 -11.53 11.93
C TYR A 238 10.66 -11.37 11.57
N ASP A 239 11.60 -11.77 12.42
CA ASP A 239 13.03 -11.81 12.06
C ASP A 239 13.30 -12.77 10.91
N ARG A 240 12.67 -13.97 10.93
CA ARG A 240 12.77 -14.94 9.83
C ARG A 240 12.13 -14.41 8.55
N LEU A 241 10.92 -13.84 8.62
CA LEU A 241 10.22 -13.29 7.45
C LEU A 241 10.96 -12.07 6.88
N ALA A 242 11.55 -11.23 7.74
CA ALA A 242 12.38 -10.12 7.31
C ALA A 242 13.64 -10.59 6.56
N SER A 243 14.28 -11.66 7.05
CA SER A 243 15.42 -12.27 6.35
C SER A 243 15.03 -12.79 4.98
N GLU A 244 13.93 -13.57 4.88
CA GLU A 244 13.40 -14.07 3.61
C GLU A 244 13.10 -12.94 2.61
N LEU A 245 12.48 -11.86 3.09
CA LEU A 245 12.16 -10.70 2.26
C LEU A 245 13.42 -9.91 1.86
N GLY A 246 14.42 -9.85 2.74
CA GLY A 246 15.73 -9.26 2.47
C GLY A 246 16.48 -10.02 1.38
N ASP A 247 16.48 -11.35 1.44
CA ASP A 247 17.08 -12.21 0.41
C ASP A 247 16.40 -12.02 -0.95
N ARG A 248 15.06 -11.91 -0.97
CA ARG A 248 14.28 -11.61 -2.18
C ARG A 248 14.63 -10.26 -2.78
N TYR A 249 14.79 -9.25 -1.94
CA TYR A 249 15.24 -7.93 -2.38
C TYR A 249 16.60 -8.00 -3.09
N LEU A 250 17.58 -8.64 -2.45
CA LEU A 250 18.93 -8.79 -2.99
C LEU A 250 18.93 -9.60 -4.28
N TRP A 251 18.20 -10.72 -4.33
CA TRP A 251 18.05 -11.54 -5.52
C TRP A 251 17.50 -10.75 -6.73
N MET A 252 16.51 -9.87 -6.50
CA MET A 252 15.98 -8.99 -7.54
C MET A 252 16.95 -7.88 -7.96
N GLU A 253 17.69 -7.29 -7.01
CA GLU A 253 18.71 -6.27 -7.32
C GLU A 253 19.89 -6.84 -8.12
N GLU A 254 20.31 -8.06 -7.81
CA GLU A 254 21.41 -8.75 -8.50
C GLU A 254 21.07 -9.12 -9.95
N ALA A 255 19.80 -9.36 -10.25
CA ALA A 255 19.34 -9.70 -11.59
C ALA A 255 19.64 -8.61 -12.64
N ARG A 256 19.72 -7.34 -12.25
CA ARG A 256 20.02 -6.16 -13.09
C ARG A 256 19.10 -6.00 -14.31
N HIS A 257 17.93 -6.64 -14.30
CA HIS A 257 16.87 -6.46 -15.29
C HIS A 257 15.50 -6.38 -14.61
N GLU A 258 14.50 -5.95 -15.34
CA GLU A 258 13.15 -5.79 -14.84
C GLU A 258 12.31 -7.04 -15.13
N CYS A 259 11.39 -7.35 -14.22
CA CYS A 259 10.39 -8.41 -14.37
C CYS A 259 9.02 -7.77 -14.62
N TYR A 260 8.50 -7.94 -15.82
CA TYR A 260 7.24 -7.34 -16.22
C TYR A 260 6.05 -8.24 -15.86
N PHE A 261 5.14 -7.70 -15.06
CA PHE A 261 3.88 -8.34 -14.67
C PHE A 261 2.81 -8.12 -15.73
N TYR A 262 2.12 -9.20 -16.09
CA TYR A 262 1.03 -9.20 -17.06
C TYR A 262 -0.20 -9.90 -16.49
N LEU A 263 -1.37 -9.43 -16.93
CA LEU A 263 -2.62 -10.18 -16.84
C LEU A 263 -2.81 -10.97 -18.12
N SER A 264 -3.43 -12.16 -18.04
CA SER A 264 -3.86 -12.90 -19.22
C SER A 264 -4.98 -12.15 -19.96
N ASP A 265 -5.24 -12.48 -21.23
CA ASP A 265 -6.32 -11.85 -22.01
C ASP A 265 -7.69 -12.06 -21.37
N THR A 266 -7.93 -13.23 -20.79
CA THR A 266 -9.15 -13.55 -20.04
C THR A 266 -9.30 -12.71 -18.78
N GLN A 267 -8.22 -12.51 -18.04
CA GLN A 267 -8.20 -11.66 -16.84
C GLN A 267 -8.42 -10.18 -17.22
N LEU A 268 -7.80 -9.71 -18.28
CA LEU A 268 -8.00 -8.34 -18.80
C LEU A 268 -9.46 -8.10 -19.22
N GLU A 269 -10.07 -9.06 -19.93
CA GLU A 269 -11.47 -8.94 -20.35
C GLU A 269 -12.41 -8.97 -19.14
N THR A 270 -12.11 -9.79 -18.13
CA THR A 270 -12.88 -9.84 -16.89
C THR A 270 -12.86 -8.50 -16.14
N ILE A 271 -11.69 -7.88 -15.97
CA ILE A 271 -11.58 -6.55 -15.35
C ILE A 271 -12.33 -5.50 -16.18
N ARG A 272 -12.16 -5.49 -17.51
CA ARG A 272 -12.84 -4.53 -18.37
C ARG A 272 -14.37 -4.63 -18.26
N ARG A 273 -14.90 -5.84 -18.27
CA ARG A 273 -16.34 -6.09 -18.13
C ARG A 273 -16.84 -5.66 -16.75
N MET A 274 -16.13 -6.02 -15.69
CA MET A 274 -16.47 -5.65 -14.32
C MET A 274 -16.54 -4.14 -14.16
N PHE A 275 -15.47 -3.42 -14.52
CA PHE A 275 -15.44 -1.97 -14.37
C PHE A 275 -16.42 -1.22 -15.27
N ARG A 276 -16.75 -1.73 -16.47
CA ARG A 276 -17.81 -1.14 -17.30
C ARG A 276 -19.18 -1.28 -16.65
N SER A 277 -19.50 -2.45 -16.06
CA SER A 277 -20.79 -2.66 -15.41
C SER A 277 -20.90 -1.88 -14.09
N GLU A 278 -19.82 -1.77 -13.33
CA GLU A 278 -19.79 -1.08 -12.04
C GLU A 278 -19.73 0.44 -12.17
N TYR A 279 -19.04 0.94 -13.20
CA TYR A 279 -18.85 2.38 -13.42
C TYR A 279 -20.19 3.13 -13.48
N ASP A 280 -21.11 2.66 -14.33
CA ASP A 280 -22.42 3.32 -14.50
C ASP A 280 -23.28 3.26 -13.24
N VAL A 281 -23.14 2.21 -12.43
CA VAL A 281 -23.88 2.04 -11.16
C VAL A 281 -23.31 2.96 -10.10
N TYR A 282 -22.03 2.87 -9.85
CA TYR A 282 -21.39 3.61 -8.77
C TYR A 282 -21.28 5.12 -9.05
N SER A 283 -21.07 5.51 -10.31
CA SER A 283 -21.08 6.92 -10.71
C SER A 283 -22.44 7.59 -10.46
N LYS A 284 -23.53 6.86 -10.70
CA LYS A 284 -24.89 7.35 -10.41
C LYS A 284 -25.19 7.39 -8.91
N GLU A 285 -24.68 6.45 -8.13
CA GLU A 285 -24.96 6.32 -6.70
C GLU A 285 -24.13 7.29 -5.87
N PHE A 286 -22.81 7.39 -6.15
CA PHE A 286 -21.84 8.16 -5.35
C PHE A 286 -21.40 9.47 -6.00
N GLY A 287 -21.77 9.70 -7.26
CA GLY A 287 -21.48 10.92 -8.02
C GLY A 287 -20.05 11.05 -8.53
N ASP A 288 -19.77 12.15 -9.25
CA ASP A 288 -18.52 12.39 -9.99
C ASP A 288 -17.25 12.30 -9.15
N LEU A 289 -17.36 12.54 -7.83
CA LEU A 289 -16.22 12.48 -6.93
C LEU A 289 -15.68 11.06 -6.74
N PHE A 290 -16.55 10.07 -6.84
CA PHE A 290 -16.17 8.67 -6.77
C PHE A 290 -15.56 8.16 -8.08
N ASP A 291 -15.88 8.78 -9.19
CA ASP A 291 -15.34 8.45 -10.52
C ASP A 291 -13.81 8.42 -10.56
N ALA A 292 -13.18 9.34 -9.83
CA ALA A 292 -11.73 9.38 -9.75
C ALA A 292 -11.15 8.13 -9.06
N SER A 293 -11.85 7.59 -8.05
CA SER A 293 -11.46 6.35 -7.37
C SER A 293 -11.70 5.14 -8.27
N LEU A 294 -12.85 5.07 -8.94
CA LEU A 294 -13.16 4.03 -9.91
C LEU A 294 -12.10 3.94 -11.03
N LYS A 295 -11.68 5.07 -11.58
CA LYS A 295 -10.69 5.12 -12.67
C LYS A 295 -9.28 4.71 -12.24
N ARG A 296 -8.93 4.86 -10.95
CA ARG A 296 -7.58 4.53 -10.43
C ARG A 296 -7.50 3.17 -9.76
N MET A 297 -8.62 2.63 -9.32
CA MET A 297 -8.66 1.31 -8.68
C MET A 297 -8.02 0.20 -9.52
N PRO A 298 -8.17 0.13 -10.86
CA PRO A 298 -7.47 -0.87 -11.67
C PRO A 298 -5.93 -0.81 -11.56
N VAL A 299 -5.35 0.38 -11.35
CA VAL A 299 -3.91 0.52 -11.13
C VAL A 299 -3.53 -0.03 -9.75
N ILE A 300 -4.31 0.32 -8.71
CA ILE A 300 -4.11 -0.16 -7.35
C ILE A 300 -4.22 -1.70 -7.31
N MET A 301 -5.27 -2.27 -7.92
CA MET A 301 -5.44 -3.73 -8.03
C MET A 301 -4.23 -4.40 -8.67
N LYS A 302 -3.76 -3.89 -9.81
CA LYS A 302 -2.59 -4.45 -10.50
C LYS A 302 -1.31 -4.33 -9.66
N ARG A 303 -1.13 -3.26 -8.90
CA ARG A 303 -0.01 -3.14 -7.95
C ARG A 303 -0.08 -4.22 -6.87
N ILE A 304 -1.27 -4.49 -6.33
CA ILE A 304 -1.48 -5.62 -5.41
C ILE A 304 -1.13 -6.93 -6.12
N GLY A 305 -1.62 -7.17 -7.34
CA GLY A 305 -1.27 -8.35 -8.13
C GLY A 305 0.24 -8.51 -8.36
N MET A 306 0.96 -7.40 -8.63
CA MET A 306 2.42 -7.41 -8.74
C MET A 306 3.10 -7.84 -7.43
N ILE A 307 2.60 -7.38 -6.29
CA ILE A 307 3.15 -7.73 -4.98
C ILE A 307 2.94 -9.23 -4.73
N LEU A 308 1.71 -9.74 -4.94
CA LEU A 308 1.40 -11.14 -4.74
C LEU A 308 2.27 -12.03 -5.65
N ALA A 309 2.29 -11.75 -6.96
CA ALA A 309 3.10 -12.48 -7.92
C ALA A 309 4.61 -12.40 -7.59
N GLY A 310 5.11 -11.22 -7.24
CA GLY A 310 6.50 -11.02 -6.86
C GLY A 310 6.93 -11.81 -5.62
N LEU A 311 6.03 -11.94 -4.63
CA LEU A 311 6.27 -12.74 -3.42
C LEU A 311 6.22 -14.25 -3.70
N ARG A 312 5.56 -14.71 -4.77
CA ARG A 312 5.51 -16.13 -5.16
C ARG A 312 6.66 -16.56 -6.06
N LEU A 313 7.46 -15.63 -6.60
CA LEU A 313 8.59 -16.01 -7.46
C LEU A 313 9.58 -16.92 -6.73
N ASP A 314 10.04 -17.95 -7.43
CA ASP A 314 10.99 -18.95 -6.94
C ASP A 314 12.43 -18.42 -7.02
N MET A 315 12.98 -18.03 -5.87
CA MET A 315 14.34 -17.47 -5.77
C MET A 315 15.46 -18.49 -6.07
N THR A 316 15.15 -19.78 -6.19
CA THR A 316 16.14 -20.79 -6.61
C THR A 316 16.43 -20.74 -8.11
N LYS A 317 15.65 -19.98 -8.87
CA LYS A 317 15.77 -19.78 -10.32
C LYS A 317 16.18 -18.35 -10.63
N PRO A 318 16.75 -18.09 -11.82
CA PRO A 318 16.95 -16.71 -12.28
C PRO A 318 15.64 -15.94 -12.31
N LEU A 319 15.71 -14.62 -12.03
CA LEU A 319 14.55 -13.76 -12.14
C LEU A 319 14.00 -13.80 -13.59
N PRO A 320 12.71 -14.10 -13.79
CA PRO A 320 12.14 -14.08 -15.12
C PRO A 320 11.95 -12.64 -15.64
N GLU A 321 12.10 -12.41 -16.93
CA GLU A 321 11.77 -11.11 -17.54
C GLU A 321 10.28 -10.82 -17.54
N ARG A 322 9.44 -11.85 -17.42
CA ARG A 322 7.97 -11.76 -17.49
C ARG A 322 7.34 -12.70 -16.48
N VAL A 323 6.28 -12.20 -15.81
CA VAL A 323 5.39 -13.01 -14.98
C VAL A 323 3.94 -12.74 -15.35
N ILE A 324 3.19 -13.81 -15.56
CA ILE A 324 1.75 -13.74 -15.80
C ILE A 324 1.06 -13.96 -14.44
N CYS A 325 0.09 -13.12 -14.12
CA CYS A 325 -0.71 -13.27 -12.91
C CYS A 325 -1.37 -14.65 -12.85
N SER A 326 -1.20 -15.36 -11.75
CA SER A 326 -1.97 -16.59 -11.52
C SER A 326 -3.45 -16.25 -11.33
N ASP A 327 -4.34 -17.21 -11.60
CA ASP A 327 -5.77 -16.99 -11.37
C ASP A 327 -6.08 -16.79 -9.89
N GLU A 328 -5.30 -17.39 -9.00
CA GLU A 328 -5.40 -17.21 -7.55
C GLU A 328 -5.05 -15.76 -7.14
N ASP A 329 -3.90 -15.25 -7.58
CA ASP A 329 -3.51 -13.85 -7.31
C ASP A 329 -4.47 -12.86 -7.99
N PHE A 330 -5.00 -13.22 -9.17
CA PHE A 330 -6.01 -12.42 -9.84
C PHE A 330 -7.29 -12.29 -9.03
N GLN A 331 -7.83 -13.40 -8.50
CA GLN A 331 -9.02 -13.37 -7.64
C GLN A 331 -8.73 -12.61 -6.34
N THR A 332 -7.54 -12.80 -5.76
CA THR A 332 -7.12 -12.09 -4.55
C THR A 332 -7.06 -10.58 -4.76
N MET A 333 -6.40 -10.12 -5.82
CA MET A 333 -6.32 -8.69 -6.10
C MET A 333 -7.68 -8.06 -6.41
N LEU A 334 -8.59 -8.79 -7.08
CA LEU A 334 -9.95 -8.33 -7.35
C LEU A 334 -10.73 -8.18 -6.03
N LEU A 335 -10.67 -9.18 -5.15
CA LEU A 335 -11.34 -9.15 -3.86
C LEU A 335 -10.85 -7.97 -3.03
N ILE A 336 -9.54 -7.84 -2.84
CA ILE A 336 -8.95 -6.74 -2.06
C ILE A 336 -9.34 -5.39 -2.66
N GLY A 337 -9.18 -5.23 -3.98
CA GLY A 337 -9.50 -3.98 -4.66
C GLY A 337 -10.97 -3.60 -4.58
N HIS A 338 -11.88 -4.58 -4.71
CA HIS A 338 -13.31 -4.32 -4.56
C HIS A 338 -13.67 -3.88 -3.13
N LYS A 339 -13.12 -4.54 -2.10
CA LYS A 339 -13.33 -4.10 -0.70
C LYS A 339 -12.79 -2.69 -0.48
N LEU A 340 -11.57 -2.38 -0.95
CA LEU A 340 -11.00 -1.03 -0.85
C LEU A 340 -11.83 0.03 -1.59
N LEU A 341 -12.44 -0.34 -2.72
CA LEU A 341 -13.34 0.54 -3.44
C LEU A 341 -14.59 0.85 -2.61
N MET A 342 -15.15 -0.15 -1.92
CA MET A 342 -16.30 0.03 -1.02
C MET A 342 -15.95 0.88 0.20
N HIS A 343 -14.74 0.79 0.74
CA HIS A 343 -14.27 1.67 1.81
C HIS A 343 -14.04 3.12 1.36
N ALA A 344 -13.87 3.35 0.05
CA ALA A 344 -13.69 4.69 -0.52
C ALA A 344 -15.02 5.39 -0.88
N ALA A 345 -16.13 4.65 -0.93
CA ALA A 345 -17.49 5.14 -1.16
C ALA A 345 -18.10 5.75 0.11
#